data_f46805f065dd1dbdeb5960acfd3f1013
#
_entry.id   f46805f065dd1dbdeb5960acfd3f1013
#
_cell.length_a   1.000
_cell.length_b   1.000
_cell.length_c   1.000
_cell.angle_alpha   90.00
_cell.angle_beta   90.00
_cell.angle_gamma   90.00
#
_symmetry.space_group_name_H-M   'P 1'
#
loop_
_entity.id
_entity.type
_entity.pdbx_description
1 polymer ?
#
loop_
_entity_poly.entity_id
_entity_poly.type
_entity_poly.pdbx_seq_one_letter_code
_entity_poly.pdbx_strand_id
1 'polypeptide(L)'
;MKTGGRAHSLKEAEQIARMGFPFVEISVLDSLKFCKEEIESLKRIKDEYGIYFLAHGPEEGNAFEPKVLKSELLPELKSIIDCLPRLSIKLFTIHFWMDHRFIDKAVIKDKLLLIRELNSYALDKGVILCIENLSESWSDFLPLFEEIGTLGMTLDIGHGELLSKENRSYGFITNCFDYIKHIHIHDNLGGDSSEDDLHLPLGEGKIDFSSILLDLKGKGYDNNITLEVKTNYLVNGKKIIEETLLRESAKK
;
A
#
# COMPACT_ATOMS: atom_id res chain seq x y z
N MET A 1 -9.26 0.63 13.54
CA MET A 1 -8.76 0.29 12.18
C MET A 1 -9.91 -0.18 11.31
N LYS A 2 -9.92 0.14 10.02
CA LYS A 2 -10.90 -0.33 9.02
C LYS A 2 -10.23 -1.30 8.08
N THR A 3 -10.89 -2.43 7.78
CA THR A 3 -10.36 -3.43 6.84
C THR A 3 -11.06 -3.33 5.50
N GLY A 4 -10.30 -3.27 4.41
CA GLY A 4 -10.73 -3.30 3.02
C GLY A 4 -10.06 -4.43 2.25
N GLY A 5 -10.30 -4.50 0.95
CA GLY A 5 -9.65 -5.45 0.06
C GLY A 5 -9.11 -4.78 -1.19
N ARG A 6 -8.10 -5.40 -1.80
CA ARG A 6 -7.51 -5.00 -3.08
C ARG A 6 -8.36 -5.49 -4.23
N ALA A 7 -8.62 -4.62 -5.21
CA ALA A 7 -9.34 -4.96 -6.44
C ALA A 7 -8.51 -4.63 -7.67
N HIS A 8 -8.40 -5.59 -8.60
CA HIS A 8 -7.68 -5.44 -9.87
C HIS A 8 -8.63 -5.20 -11.06
N SER A 9 -9.94 -5.12 -10.79
CA SER A 9 -10.96 -4.86 -11.79
C SER A 9 -12.21 -4.24 -11.19
N LEU A 10 -13.05 -3.60 -12.03
CA LEU A 10 -14.36 -3.09 -11.62
C LEU A 10 -15.25 -4.18 -11.02
N LYS A 11 -15.19 -5.41 -11.57
CA LYS A 11 -15.95 -6.56 -11.08
C LYS A 11 -15.54 -6.93 -9.65
N GLU A 12 -14.26 -6.98 -9.37
CA GLU A 12 -13.75 -7.24 -8.01
C GLU A 12 -14.10 -6.11 -7.06
N ALA A 13 -13.97 -4.85 -7.49
CA ALA A 13 -14.35 -3.70 -6.68
C ALA A 13 -15.83 -3.77 -6.25
N GLU A 14 -16.73 -4.08 -7.17
CA GLU A 14 -18.15 -4.27 -6.86
C GLU A 14 -18.38 -5.49 -5.97
N GLN A 15 -17.69 -6.60 -6.20
CA GLN A 15 -17.79 -7.80 -5.38
C GLN A 15 -17.37 -7.54 -3.94
N ILE A 16 -16.26 -6.84 -3.71
CA ILE A 16 -15.76 -6.47 -2.38
C ILE A 16 -16.75 -5.51 -1.69
N ALA A 17 -17.29 -4.54 -2.43
CA ALA A 17 -18.32 -3.63 -1.91
C ALA A 17 -19.57 -4.40 -1.43
N ARG A 18 -20.06 -5.37 -2.22
CA ARG A 18 -21.18 -6.26 -1.86
C ARG A 18 -20.92 -7.11 -0.62
N MET A 19 -19.67 -7.46 -0.34
CA MET A 19 -19.29 -8.18 0.87
C MET A 19 -19.34 -7.31 2.15
N GLY A 20 -19.67 -6.00 2.04
CA GLY A 20 -19.78 -5.09 3.17
C GLY A 20 -18.44 -4.58 3.71
N PHE A 21 -17.44 -4.49 2.87
CA PHE A 21 -16.19 -3.79 3.21
C PHE A 21 -16.40 -2.28 3.16
N PRO A 22 -15.85 -1.51 4.11
CA PRO A 22 -16.04 -0.05 4.17
C PRO A 22 -15.28 0.69 3.07
N PHE A 23 -14.27 0.08 2.49
CA PHE A 23 -13.50 0.63 1.38
C PHE A 23 -12.92 -0.46 0.48
N VAL A 24 -12.53 -0.06 -0.70
CA VAL A 24 -11.79 -0.87 -1.67
C VAL A 24 -10.56 -0.10 -2.11
N GLU A 25 -9.41 -0.75 -2.12
CA GLU A 25 -8.22 -0.23 -2.79
C GLU A 25 -8.17 -0.75 -4.23
N ILE A 26 -8.20 0.18 -5.17
CA ILE A 26 -8.21 -0.15 -6.60
C ILE A 26 -6.81 -0.09 -7.19
N SER A 27 -6.43 -1.09 -7.99
CA SER A 27 -5.23 -1.06 -8.80
C SER A 27 -5.47 -0.19 -10.04
N VAL A 28 -4.72 0.91 -10.16
CA VAL A 28 -4.78 1.82 -11.32
C VAL A 28 -3.51 1.62 -12.14
N LEU A 29 -3.58 0.76 -13.15
CA LEU A 29 -2.43 0.36 -13.97
C LEU A 29 -2.27 1.21 -15.25
N ASP A 30 -3.30 1.93 -15.66
CA ASP A 30 -3.37 2.74 -16.88
C ASP A 30 -4.23 3.96 -16.61
N SER A 31 -3.62 5.14 -16.68
CA SER A 31 -4.28 6.42 -16.39
C SER A 31 -5.39 6.72 -17.37
N LEU A 32 -5.20 6.39 -18.65
CA LEU A 32 -6.18 6.68 -19.71
C LEU A 32 -7.44 5.86 -19.49
N LYS A 33 -7.31 4.56 -19.24
CA LYS A 33 -8.41 3.65 -18.95
C LYS A 33 -9.14 4.08 -17.68
N PHE A 34 -8.41 4.32 -16.59
CA PHE A 34 -8.97 4.77 -15.33
C PHE A 34 -9.77 6.05 -15.48
N CYS A 35 -9.15 7.10 -16.04
CA CYS A 35 -9.75 8.42 -16.13
C CYS A 35 -10.94 8.52 -17.09
N LYS A 36 -10.97 7.74 -18.17
CA LYS A 36 -11.99 7.82 -19.20
C LYS A 36 -13.06 6.76 -19.11
N GLU A 37 -12.72 5.56 -18.64
CA GLU A 37 -13.61 4.41 -18.74
C GLU A 37 -14.13 3.92 -17.37
N GLU A 38 -13.31 3.97 -16.31
CA GLU A 38 -13.62 3.31 -15.05
C GLU A 38 -14.26 4.23 -14.00
N ILE A 39 -13.92 5.51 -13.96
CA ILE A 39 -14.35 6.44 -12.90
C ILE A 39 -15.87 6.48 -12.72
N GLU A 40 -16.64 6.55 -13.80
CA GLU A 40 -18.10 6.65 -13.67
C GLU A 40 -18.73 5.36 -13.14
N SER A 41 -18.12 4.20 -13.43
CA SER A 41 -18.54 2.93 -12.85
C SER A 41 -18.16 2.83 -11.37
N LEU A 42 -16.96 3.30 -11.00
CA LEU A 42 -16.52 3.35 -9.61
C LEU A 42 -17.38 4.33 -8.78
N LYS A 43 -17.79 5.48 -9.34
CA LYS A 43 -18.74 6.38 -8.66
C LYS A 43 -20.05 5.68 -8.33
N ARG A 44 -20.63 4.94 -9.30
CA ARG A 44 -21.85 4.16 -9.06
C ARG A 44 -21.68 3.15 -7.94
N ILE A 45 -20.59 2.38 -7.95
CA ILE A 45 -20.26 1.43 -6.87
C ILE A 45 -20.15 2.16 -5.53
N LYS A 46 -19.41 3.27 -5.48
CA LYS A 46 -19.26 4.09 -4.28
C LYS A 46 -20.61 4.53 -3.71
N ASP A 47 -21.49 5.07 -4.56
CA ASP A 47 -22.77 5.63 -4.15
C ASP A 47 -23.78 4.52 -3.76
N GLU A 48 -23.79 3.40 -4.50
CA GLU A 48 -24.67 2.26 -4.25
C GLU A 48 -24.36 1.55 -2.93
N TYR A 49 -23.07 1.36 -2.62
CA TYR A 49 -22.64 0.61 -1.43
C TYR A 49 -22.19 1.48 -0.26
N GLY A 50 -22.12 2.81 -0.42
CA GLY A 50 -21.69 3.72 0.64
C GLY A 50 -20.24 3.56 1.05
N ILE A 51 -19.35 3.12 0.14
CA ILE A 51 -17.93 2.87 0.37
C ILE A 51 -17.08 4.04 -0.08
N TYR A 52 -15.79 4.01 0.27
CA TYR A 52 -14.78 4.90 -0.35
C TYR A 52 -13.68 4.07 -1.00
N PHE A 53 -12.87 4.74 -1.82
CA PHE A 53 -11.73 4.11 -2.50
C PHE A 53 -10.40 4.65 -1.99
N LEU A 54 -9.41 3.78 -1.95
CA LEU A 54 -7.99 4.07 -1.99
C LEU A 54 -7.47 3.66 -3.38
N ALA A 55 -6.28 4.12 -3.75
CA ALA A 55 -5.69 3.75 -5.02
C ALA A 55 -4.26 3.28 -4.86
N HIS A 56 -3.89 2.34 -5.71
CA HIS A 56 -2.54 1.82 -5.86
C HIS A 56 -2.10 1.96 -7.32
N GLY A 57 -0.91 2.50 -7.52
CA GLY A 57 -0.35 2.76 -8.84
C GLY A 57 0.19 1.52 -9.55
N PRO A 58 0.66 1.71 -10.79
CA PRO A 58 1.33 0.67 -11.54
C PRO A 58 2.69 0.32 -10.93
N GLU A 59 3.22 -0.83 -11.33
CA GLU A 59 4.59 -1.22 -11.01
C GLU A 59 5.62 -0.20 -11.51
N GLU A 60 6.71 -0.07 -10.79
CA GLU A 60 7.78 0.87 -11.11
C GLU A 60 8.42 0.61 -12.49
N GLY A 61 8.37 -0.62 -12.98
CA GLY A 61 9.08 -1.03 -14.19
C GLY A 61 10.59 -1.23 -13.94
N ASN A 62 11.44 -0.63 -14.78
CA ASN A 62 12.90 -0.78 -14.61
C ASN A 62 13.44 0.14 -13.51
N ALA A 63 13.54 -0.40 -12.30
CA ALA A 63 13.99 0.32 -11.10
C ALA A 63 15.44 0.87 -11.19
N PHE A 64 16.25 0.42 -12.14
CA PHE A 64 17.64 0.82 -12.31
C PHE A 64 17.84 2.01 -13.28
N GLU A 65 16.76 2.45 -13.95
CA GLU A 65 16.82 3.49 -14.97
C GLU A 65 15.99 4.74 -14.63
N PRO A 66 16.47 5.63 -13.74
CA PRO A 66 15.72 6.82 -13.31
C PRO A 66 15.27 7.73 -14.46
N LYS A 67 16.02 7.73 -15.58
CA LYS A 67 15.63 8.52 -16.77
C LYS A 67 14.37 7.98 -17.42
N VAL A 68 14.20 6.65 -17.47
CA VAL A 68 13.00 5.99 -17.97
C VAL A 68 11.83 6.26 -17.01
N LEU A 69 12.07 6.10 -15.70
CA LEU A 69 11.07 6.44 -14.68
C LEU A 69 10.58 7.89 -14.81
N LYS A 70 11.50 8.82 -15.08
CA LYS A 70 11.17 10.23 -15.28
C LYS A 70 10.35 10.48 -16.56
N SER A 71 10.67 9.78 -17.66
CA SER A 71 10.02 10.03 -18.96
C SER A 71 8.71 9.27 -19.15
N GLU A 72 8.53 8.14 -18.47
CA GLU A 72 7.38 7.25 -18.67
C GLU A 72 6.51 7.13 -17.42
N LEU A 73 7.07 6.70 -16.29
CA LEU A 73 6.30 6.46 -15.06
C LEU A 73 5.79 7.76 -14.42
N LEU A 74 6.64 8.78 -14.29
CA LEU A 74 6.26 10.02 -13.62
C LEU A 74 5.08 10.75 -14.29
N PRO A 75 5.00 10.89 -15.64
CA PRO A 75 3.82 11.42 -16.31
C PRO A 75 2.56 10.57 -16.10
N GLU A 76 2.71 9.25 -16.11
CA GLU A 76 1.61 8.31 -15.87
C GLU A 76 1.04 8.47 -14.46
N LEU A 77 1.90 8.49 -13.43
CA LEU A 77 1.49 8.70 -12.04
C LEU A 77 0.81 10.07 -11.85
N LYS A 78 1.32 11.14 -12.47
CA LYS A 78 0.67 12.46 -12.43
C LYS A 78 -0.70 12.45 -13.08
N SER A 79 -0.85 11.75 -14.20
CA SER A 79 -2.14 11.61 -14.88
C SER A 79 -3.15 10.84 -14.02
N ILE A 80 -2.71 9.82 -13.30
CA ILE A 80 -3.54 9.11 -12.31
C ILE A 80 -3.95 10.08 -11.19
N ILE A 81 -2.98 10.78 -10.59
CA ILE A 81 -3.22 11.73 -9.48
C ILE A 81 -4.25 12.80 -9.87
N ASP A 82 -4.24 13.30 -11.11
CA ASP A 82 -5.23 14.27 -11.59
C ASP A 82 -6.67 13.75 -11.55
N CYS A 83 -6.85 12.44 -11.65
CA CYS A 83 -8.16 11.80 -11.69
C CYS A 83 -8.67 11.34 -10.31
N LEU A 84 -7.78 11.10 -9.33
CA LEU A 84 -8.14 10.62 -7.99
C LEU A 84 -9.20 11.49 -7.27
N PRO A 85 -9.13 12.85 -7.33
CA PRO A 85 -10.13 13.70 -6.69
C PRO A 85 -11.56 13.49 -7.20
N ARG A 86 -11.74 13.02 -8.45
CA ARG A 86 -13.07 12.73 -9.02
C ARG A 86 -13.82 11.63 -8.26
N LEU A 87 -13.09 10.74 -7.56
CA LEU A 87 -13.62 9.71 -6.68
C LEU A 87 -13.45 10.05 -5.19
N SER A 88 -12.93 11.24 -4.88
CA SER A 88 -12.55 11.66 -3.52
C SER A 88 -11.47 10.77 -2.89
N ILE A 89 -10.62 10.17 -3.69
CA ILE A 89 -9.49 9.36 -3.21
C ILE A 89 -8.44 10.30 -2.62
N LYS A 90 -8.03 10.01 -1.37
CA LYS A 90 -7.12 10.83 -0.58
C LYS A 90 -5.77 10.19 -0.32
N LEU A 91 -5.60 8.91 -0.67
CA LEU A 91 -4.38 8.16 -0.47
C LEU A 91 -4.05 7.36 -1.72
N PHE A 92 -2.81 7.45 -2.15
CA PHE A 92 -2.28 6.81 -3.33
C PHE A 92 -0.97 6.10 -3.02
N THR A 93 -0.96 4.78 -3.08
CA THR A 93 0.21 3.93 -2.86
C THR A 93 0.96 3.70 -4.16
N ILE A 94 2.28 3.77 -4.11
CA ILE A 94 3.18 3.49 -5.23
C ILE A 94 4.39 2.69 -4.78
N HIS A 95 5.00 1.98 -5.72
CA HIS A 95 6.29 1.35 -5.56
C HIS A 95 7.41 2.26 -6.08
N PHE A 96 8.50 2.35 -5.32
CA PHE A 96 9.81 2.85 -5.75
C PHE A 96 10.85 2.05 -5.00
N TRP A 97 11.41 1.02 -5.65
CA TRP A 97 12.37 0.12 -5.01
C TRP A 97 13.68 0.84 -4.72
N MET A 98 14.02 1.00 -3.44
CA MET A 98 15.14 1.80 -2.95
C MET A 98 16.09 1.02 -2.04
N ASP A 99 16.04 -0.30 -2.07
CA ASP A 99 16.87 -1.17 -1.26
C ASP A 99 18.35 -1.00 -1.61
N HIS A 100 19.11 -0.39 -0.72
CA HIS A 100 20.53 -0.06 -0.90
C HIS A 100 21.43 -1.29 -1.13
N ARG A 101 20.94 -2.50 -0.86
CA ARG A 101 21.67 -3.75 -1.14
C ARG A 101 21.72 -4.07 -2.62
N PHE A 102 20.76 -3.56 -3.40
CA PHE A 102 20.57 -3.86 -4.81
C PHE A 102 20.61 -2.62 -5.70
N ILE A 103 20.23 -1.47 -5.17
CA ILE A 103 20.12 -0.21 -5.92
C ILE A 103 21.31 0.71 -5.57
N ASP A 104 22.00 1.19 -6.60
CA ASP A 104 23.12 2.12 -6.43
C ASP A 104 22.66 3.44 -5.80
N LYS A 105 23.52 4.03 -4.95
CA LYS A 105 23.27 5.31 -4.27
C LYS A 105 22.96 6.45 -5.26
N ALA A 106 23.55 6.45 -6.45
CA ALA A 106 23.27 7.46 -7.47
C ALA A 106 21.83 7.33 -7.99
N VAL A 107 21.37 6.10 -8.22
CA VAL A 107 20.00 5.79 -8.65
C VAL A 107 19.01 6.15 -7.55
N ILE A 108 19.29 5.80 -6.29
CA ILE A 108 18.47 6.19 -5.13
C ILE A 108 18.32 7.71 -5.05
N LYS A 109 19.40 8.47 -5.23
CA LYS A 109 19.35 9.94 -5.23
C LYS A 109 18.47 10.50 -6.34
N ASP A 110 18.53 9.93 -7.54
CA ASP A 110 17.70 10.38 -8.66
C ASP A 110 16.22 10.03 -8.40
N LYS A 111 15.93 8.84 -7.87
CA LYS A 111 14.58 8.45 -7.46
C LYS A 111 14.02 9.37 -6.37
N LEU A 112 14.83 9.77 -5.39
CA LEU A 112 14.44 10.73 -4.35
C LEU A 112 13.92 12.05 -4.97
N LEU A 113 14.57 12.54 -6.02
CA LEU A 113 14.11 13.74 -6.72
C LEU A 113 12.75 13.52 -7.40
N LEU A 114 12.53 12.35 -8.01
CA LEU A 114 11.25 12.01 -8.64
C LEU A 114 10.13 11.89 -7.59
N ILE A 115 10.40 11.21 -6.48
CA ILE A 115 9.43 11.07 -5.38
C ILE A 115 9.07 12.43 -4.80
N ARG A 116 10.04 13.32 -4.60
CA ARG A 116 9.80 14.69 -4.11
C ARG A 116 8.89 15.48 -5.07
N GLU A 117 9.19 15.42 -6.38
CA GLU A 117 8.38 16.07 -7.41
C GLU A 117 6.94 15.54 -7.40
N LEU A 118 6.79 14.21 -7.36
CA LEU A 118 5.49 13.56 -7.36
C LEU A 118 4.70 13.83 -6.07
N ASN A 119 5.37 13.82 -4.92
CA ASN A 119 4.73 14.13 -3.63
C ASN A 119 4.20 15.56 -3.59
N SER A 120 4.99 16.53 -4.06
CA SER A 120 4.51 17.92 -4.16
C SER A 120 3.28 18.01 -5.06
N TYR A 121 3.32 17.34 -6.21
CA TYR A 121 2.19 17.29 -7.14
C TYR A 121 0.93 16.66 -6.54
N ALA A 122 1.08 15.55 -5.80
CA ALA A 122 -0.03 14.89 -5.13
C ALA A 122 -0.67 15.76 -4.04
N LEU A 123 0.17 16.45 -3.25
CA LEU A 123 -0.29 17.37 -2.22
C LEU A 123 -1.12 18.53 -2.78
N ASP A 124 -0.72 19.10 -3.92
CA ASP A 124 -1.48 20.16 -4.61
C ASP A 124 -2.89 19.69 -5.04
N LYS A 125 -3.08 18.37 -5.21
CA LYS A 125 -4.38 17.74 -5.51
C LYS A 125 -5.11 17.24 -4.27
N GLY A 126 -4.54 17.44 -3.08
CA GLY A 126 -5.09 16.96 -1.81
C GLY A 126 -5.02 15.45 -1.64
N VAL A 127 -4.00 14.82 -2.23
CA VAL A 127 -3.73 13.38 -2.16
C VAL A 127 -2.46 13.14 -1.35
N ILE A 128 -2.51 12.23 -0.39
CA ILE A 128 -1.34 11.73 0.34
C ILE A 128 -0.70 10.66 -0.52
N LEU A 129 0.54 10.90 -0.96
CA LEU A 129 1.35 9.90 -1.63
C LEU A 129 1.96 8.99 -0.57
N CYS A 130 1.84 7.69 -0.74
CA CYS A 130 2.49 6.69 0.11
C CYS A 130 3.45 5.84 -0.72
N ILE A 131 4.66 5.67 -0.20
CA ILE A 131 5.60 4.68 -0.74
C ILE A 131 5.45 3.38 0.02
N GLU A 132 5.44 2.26 -0.70
CA GLU A 132 5.30 0.93 -0.13
C GLU A 132 6.67 0.24 -0.04
N ASN A 133 6.92 -0.47 1.07
CA ASN A 133 8.11 -1.31 1.18
C ASN A 133 7.94 -2.59 0.37
N LEU A 134 8.98 -2.93 -0.37
CA LEU A 134 9.16 -4.22 -1.05
C LEU A 134 10.17 -5.08 -0.26
N SER A 135 11.44 -4.79 -0.41
CA SER A 135 12.51 -5.48 0.33
C SER A 135 13.36 -4.55 1.18
N GLU A 136 12.98 -3.28 1.26
CA GLU A 136 13.68 -2.27 2.05
C GLU A 136 13.55 -2.53 3.55
N SER A 137 14.52 -2.01 4.28
CA SER A 137 14.45 -1.84 5.72
C SER A 137 14.04 -0.42 6.09
N TRP A 138 13.67 -0.19 7.34
CA TRP A 138 13.38 1.14 7.84
C TRP A 138 14.51 2.16 7.60
N SER A 139 15.77 1.71 7.60
CA SER A 139 16.93 2.57 7.39
C SER A 139 17.09 3.05 5.94
N ASP A 140 16.45 2.38 4.98
CA ASP A 140 16.39 2.84 3.58
C ASP A 140 15.37 3.97 3.43
N PHE A 141 14.25 3.89 4.15
CA PHE A 141 13.14 4.82 4.01
C PHE A 141 13.17 6.00 4.98
N LEU A 142 13.73 5.86 6.19
CA LEU A 142 13.74 6.94 7.16
C LEU A 142 14.37 8.24 6.62
N PRO A 143 15.54 8.23 5.94
CA PRO A 143 16.10 9.45 5.35
C PRO A 143 15.17 10.10 4.32
N LEU A 144 14.43 9.30 3.54
CA LEU A 144 13.45 9.77 2.57
C LEU A 144 12.29 10.50 3.27
N PHE A 145 11.76 9.92 4.34
CA PHE A 145 10.66 10.52 5.11
C PHE A 145 11.10 11.78 5.85
N GLU A 146 12.31 11.81 6.41
CA GLU A 146 12.85 13.00 7.07
C GLU A 146 13.07 14.15 6.09
N GLU A 147 13.49 13.85 4.85
CA GLU A 147 13.68 14.83 3.80
C GLU A 147 12.37 15.31 3.19
N ILE A 148 11.37 14.41 3.05
CA ILE A 148 10.04 14.69 2.50
C ILE A 148 8.99 14.46 3.59
N GLY A 149 8.93 15.35 4.57
CA GLY A 149 8.12 15.18 5.78
C GLY A 149 6.60 14.99 5.57
N THR A 150 6.11 15.19 4.35
CA THR A 150 4.69 14.99 3.98
C THR A 150 4.44 13.68 3.23
N LEU A 151 5.49 12.93 2.90
CA LEU A 151 5.36 11.62 2.27
C LEU A 151 4.84 10.61 3.29
N GLY A 152 3.86 9.81 2.88
CA GLY A 152 3.35 8.70 3.68
C GLY A 152 4.06 7.38 3.36
N MET A 153 3.79 6.40 4.21
CA MET A 153 4.18 5.01 4.01
C MET A 153 2.95 4.12 3.95
N THR A 154 2.92 3.23 2.99
CA THR A 154 2.12 2.01 3.04
C THR A 154 3.04 0.91 3.55
N LEU A 155 2.78 0.41 4.77
CA LEU A 155 3.53 -0.70 5.32
C LEU A 155 2.91 -2.01 4.86
N ASP A 156 3.61 -2.71 3.96
CA ASP A 156 3.26 -4.08 3.60
C ASP A 156 3.94 -5.09 4.53
N ILE A 157 3.08 -5.82 5.27
CA ILE A 157 3.50 -6.82 6.26
C ILE A 157 3.99 -8.10 5.56
N GLY A 158 3.41 -8.46 4.43
CA GLY A 158 3.81 -9.62 3.65
C GLY A 158 5.19 -9.44 3.02
N HIS A 159 5.42 -8.31 2.38
CA HIS A 159 6.73 -7.95 1.84
C HIS A 159 7.81 -7.86 2.93
N GLY A 160 7.42 -7.47 4.15
CA GLY A 160 8.34 -7.43 5.29
C GLY A 160 9.01 -8.78 5.61
N GLU A 161 8.43 -9.91 5.17
CA GLU A 161 8.94 -11.26 5.39
C GLU A 161 9.94 -11.72 4.31
N LEU A 162 9.97 -11.05 3.14
CA LEU A 162 10.83 -11.41 2.02
C LEU A 162 12.27 -10.88 2.24
N LEU A 163 13.28 -11.66 1.78
CA LEU A 163 14.71 -11.28 1.87
C LEU A 163 15.14 -10.88 3.29
N SER A 164 14.52 -11.47 4.32
CA SER A 164 14.70 -11.10 5.71
C SER A 164 14.71 -12.35 6.63
N LYS A 165 15.42 -12.24 7.74
CA LYS A 165 15.42 -13.27 8.81
C LYS A 165 14.29 -13.04 9.82
N GLU A 166 13.85 -11.82 9.96
CA GLU A 166 12.79 -11.36 10.85
C GLU A 166 11.94 -10.36 10.07
N ASN A 167 10.63 -10.37 10.27
CA ASN A 167 9.74 -9.48 9.55
C ASN A 167 10.10 -8.00 9.78
N ARG A 168 10.37 -7.28 8.70
CA ARG A 168 10.84 -5.89 8.74
C ARG A 168 9.82 -4.90 9.25
N SER A 169 8.54 -5.29 9.33
CA SER A 169 7.49 -4.44 9.88
C SER A 169 7.80 -3.94 11.27
N TYR A 170 8.44 -4.76 12.11
CA TYR A 170 8.85 -4.34 13.46
C TYR A 170 9.82 -3.15 13.45
N GLY A 171 10.78 -3.16 12.51
CA GLY A 171 11.70 -2.05 12.33
C GLY A 171 11.01 -0.77 11.86
N PHE A 172 10.08 -0.87 10.90
CA PHE A 172 9.28 0.26 10.44
C PHE A 172 8.36 0.81 11.53
N ILE A 173 7.68 -0.03 12.28
CA ILE A 173 6.81 0.37 13.40
C ILE A 173 7.64 1.07 14.49
N THR A 174 8.88 0.66 14.71
CA THR A 174 9.74 1.28 15.72
C THR A 174 10.26 2.63 15.29
N ASN A 175 10.70 2.79 14.03
CA ASN A 175 11.49 3.94 13.57
C ASN A 175 10.73 4.88 12.62
N CYS A 176 9.66 4.41 11.95
CA CYS A 176 8.94 5.17 10.92
C CYS A 176 7.43 5.28 11.20
N PHE A 177 6.98 5.02 12.44
CA PHE A 177 5.55 4.94 12.77
C PHE A 177 4.73 6.14 12.33
N ASP A 178 5.24 7.35 12.52
CA ASP A 178 4.52 8.59 12.21
C ASP A 178 4.25 8.77 10.70
N TYR A 179 5.00 8.05 9.86
CA TYR A 179 4.84 8.08 8.41
C TYR A 179 3.88 7.00 7.91
N ILE A 180 3.55 5.95 8.71
CA ILE A 180 2.64 4.88 8.31
C ILE A 180 1.22 5.42 8.20
N LYS A 181 0.70 5.53 6.96
CA LYS A 181 -0.64 6.02 6.67
C LYS A 181 -1.58 4.90 6.27
N HIS A 182 -1.05 3.80 5.77
CA HIS A 182 -1.78 2.65 5.27
C HIS A 182 -1.04 1.35 5.57
N ILE A 183 -1.77 0.25 5.63
CA ILE A 183 -1.24 -1.10 5.84
C ILE A 183 -1.73 -2.00 4.70
N HIS A 184 -0.81 -2.74 4.10
CA HIS A 184 -1.12 -3.93 3.31
C HIS A 184 -0.84 -5.17 4.13
N ILE A 185 -1.69 -6.18 3.99
CA ILE A 185 -1.55 -7.41 4.73
C ILE A 185 -1.93 -8.62 3.88
N HIS A 186 -1.02 -9.54 3.79
CA HIS A 186 -1.16 -10.90 3.30
C HIS A 186 -0.19 -11.79 4.05
N ASP A 187 -0.34 -13.10 3.97
CA ASP A 187 0.61 -14.03 4.58
C ASP A 187 1.65 -14.49 3.55
N ASN A 188 2.79 -14.96 4.04
CA ASN A 188 3.91 -15.37 3.21
C ASN A 188 4.75 -16.44 3.92
N LEU A 189 5.51 -17.22 3.16
CA LEU A 189 6.44 -18.23 3.68
C LEU A 189 7.88 -17.68 3.80
N GLY A 190 8.09 -16.40 3.45
CA GLY A 190 9.41 -15.84 3.25
C GLY A 190 10.05 -16.38 1.99
N GLY A 191 11.26 -15.95 1.71
CA GLY A 191 12.02 -16.34 0.53
C GLY A 191 12.95 -15.22 0.10
N ASP A 192 13.68 -15.47 -1.00
CA ASP A 192 14.74 -14.59 -1.47
C ASP A 192 14.47 -13.99 -2.86
N SER A 193 13.29 -14.22 -3.41
CA SER A 193 12.90 -13.75 -4.73
C SER A 193 11.51 -13.12 -4.76
N SER A 194 11.19 -12.40 -5.83
CA SER A 194 9.84 -11.87 -6.08
C SER A 194 8.81 -12.98 -6.34
N GLU A 195 9.24 -14.18 -6.74
CA GLU A 195 8.35 -15.34 -6.93
C GLU A 195 7.86 -15.91 -5.59
N ASP A 196 8.54 -15.57 -4.49
CA ASP A 196 8.18 -15.96 -3.13
C ASP A 196 7.12 -15.03 -2.51
N ASP A 197 6.72 -13.98 -3.21
CA ASP A 197 5.64 -13.09 -2.82
C ASP A 197 4.27 -13.72 -3.15
N LEU A 198 3.81 -14.56 -2.25
CA LEU A 198 2.74 -15.51 -2.50
C LEU A 198 1.33 -14.96 -2.27
N HIS A 199 1.17 -13.84 -1.58
CA HIS A 199 -0.13 -13.28 -1.18
C HIS A 199 -1.09 -14.33 -0.60
N LEU A 200 -0.58 -15.13 0.35
CA LEU A 200 -1.35 -16.20 0.99
C LEU A 200 -2.44 -15.63 1.91
N PRO A 201 -3.56 -16.35 2.08
CA PRO A 201 -4.53 -16.03 3.12
C PRO A 201 -3.87 -16.00 4.50
N LEU A 202 -4.35 -15.12 5.39
CA LEU A 202 -3.83 -15.00 6.74
C LEU A 202 -3.93 -16.32 7.50
N GLY A 203 -2.82 -16.80 8.04
CA GLY A 203 -2.66 -18.06 8.76
C GLY A 203 -2.25 -19.26 7.89
N GLU A 204 -2.03 -19.06 6.58
CA GLU A 204 -1.49 -20.08 5.68
C GLU A 204 0.02 -19.94 5.44
N GLY A 205 0.65 -18.86 5.90
CA GLY A 205 2.08 -18.61 5.91
C GLY A 205 2.71 -18.75 7.28
N LYS A 206 3.80 -18.01 7.51
CA LYS A 206 4.56 -18.03 8.78
C LYS A 206 4.59 -16.68 9.49
N ILE A 207 3.96 -15.64 8.96
CA ILE A 207 4.04 -14.29 9.51
C ILE A 207 3.26 -14.19 10.81
N ASP A 208 3.89 -13.70 11.87
CA ASP A 208 3.19 -13.34 13.11
C ASP A 208 2.51 -11.97 12.96
N PHE A 209 1.54 -11.92 12.01
CA PHE A 209 0.76 -10.71 11.77
C PHE A 209 -0.04 -10.27 13.01
N SER A 210 -0.35 -11.21 13.91
CA SER A 210 -1.07 -10.88 15.14
C SER A 210 -0.26 -9.94 16.02
N SER A 211 1.01 -10.28 16.29
CA SER A 211 1.91 -9.42 17.08
C SER A 211 2.13 -8.07 16.39
N ILE A 212 2.31 -8.06 15.07
CA ILE A 212 2.50 -6.81 14.29
C ILE A 212 1.26 -5.90 14.39
N LEU A 213 0.06 -6.46 14.23
CA LEU A 213 -1.20 -5.69 14.35
C LEU A 213 -1.42 -5.13 15.76
N LEU A 214 -1.03 -5.90 16.80
CA LEU A 214 -1.12 -5.45 18.17
C LEU A 214 -0.10 -4.35 18.50
N ASP A 215 1.11 -4.42 17.97
CA ASP A 215 2.12 -3.35 18.08
C ASP A 215 1.63 -2.06 17.43
N LEU A 216 1.09 -2.14 16.21
CA LEU A 216 0.49 -1.00 15.52
C LEU A 216 -0.64 -0.37 16.33
N LYS A 217 -1.55 -1.20 16.86
CA LYS A 217 -2.65 -0.75 17.70
C LYS A 217 -2.15 -0.12 19.00
N GLY A 218 -1.15 -0.74 19.64
CA GLY A 218 -0.54 -0.24 20.88
C GLY A 218 0.09 1.15 20.73
N LYS A 219 0.62 1.45 19.55
CA LYS A 219 1.15 2.78 19.19
C LYS A 219 0.07 3.77 18.73
N GLY A 220 -1.20 3.34 18.60
CA GLY A 220 -2.31 4.21 18.24
C GLY A 220 -2.66 4.25 16.76
N TYR A 221 -2.16 3.30 15.94
CA TYR A 221 -2.61 3.21 14.55
C TYR A 221 -4.09 2.85 14.48
N ASP A 222 -4.87 3.68 13.80
CA ASP A 222 -6.34 3.49 13.63
C ASP A 222 -6.83 3.82 12.21
N ASN A 223 -5.97 3.65 11.21
CA ASN A 223 -6.30 3.90 9.81
C ASN A 223 -6.74 2.61 9.09
N ASN A 224 -6.48 2.54 7.80
CA ASN A 224 -6.94 1.49 6.90
C ASN A 224 -5.95 0.32 6.82
N ILE A 225 -6.49 -0.88 6.67
CA ILE A 225 -5.75 -2.11 6.38
C ILE A 225 -6.35 -2.72 5.12
N THR A 226 -5.59 -2.86 4.06
CA THR A 226 -5.99 -3.56 2.84
C THR A 226 -5.51 -5.01 2.89
N LEU A 227 -6.45 -5.94 2.73
CA LEU A 227 -6.15 -7.35 2.48
C LEU A 227 -5.75 -7.53 1.02
N GLU A 228 -4.54 -7.98 0.79
CA GLU A 228 -4.00 -8.28 -0.55
C GLU A 228 -4.03 -9.79 -0.84
N VAL A 229 -5.20 -10.36 -0.76
CA VAL A 229 -5.46 -11.78 -1.04
C VAL A 229 -6.57 -11.93 -2.06
N LYS A 230 -6.69 -13.12 -2.66
CA LYS A 230 -7.80 -13.41 -3.59
C LYS A 230 -9.15 -13.13 -2.93
N THR A 231 -10.10 -12.63 -3.70
CA THR A 231 -11.40 -12.12 -3.23
C THR A 231 -12.18 -13.12 -2.37
N ASN A 232 -12.05 -14.42 -2.63
CA ASN A 232 -12.71 -15.48 -1.86
C ASN A 232 -12.18 -15.63 -0.42
N TYR A 233 -11.02 -15.10 -0.09
CA TYR A 233 -10.43 -15.14 1.26
C TYR A 233 -10.64 -13.87 2.07
N LEU A 234 -11.14 -12.79 1.45
CA LEU A 234 -11.26 -11.48 2.10
C LEU A 234 -12.13 -11.51 3.35
N VAL A 235 -13.29 -12.18 3.32
CA VAL A 235 -14.22 -12.25 4.47
C VAL A 235 -13.57 -12.94 5.66
N ASN A 236 -12.85 -14.06 5.40
CA ASN A 236 -12.12 -14.76 6.45
C ASN A 236 -10.95 -13.93 6.99
N GLY A 237 -10.18 -13.30 6.10
CA GLY A 237 -9.08 -12.41 6.50
C GLY A 237 -9.55 -11.24 7.37
N LYS A 238 -10.66 -10.60 7.00
CA LYS A 238 -11.28 -9.55 7.83
C LYS A 238 -11.64 -10.05 9.22
N LYS A 239 -12.28 -11.22 9.31
CA LYS A 239 -12.64 -11.85 10.59
C LYS A 239 -11.40 -12.09 11.47
N ILE A 240 -10.33 -12.63 10.89
CA ILE A 240 -9.08 -12.88 11.61
C ILE A 240 -8.48 -11.59 12.17
N ILE A 241 -8.44 -10.51 11.38
CA ILE A 241 -7.97 -9.19 11.82
C ILE A 241 -8.83 -8.66 12.98
N GLU A 242 -10.15 -8.68 12.83
CA GLU A 242 -11.08 -8.21 13.85
C GLU A 242 -10.94 -8.99 15.17
N GLU A 243 -10.87 -10.32 15.11
CA GLU A 243 -10.65 -11.17 16.29
C GLU A 243 -9.31 -10.89 16.96
N THR A 244 -8.23 -10.70 16.18
CA THR A 244 -6.91 -10.34 16.70
C THR A 244 -6.97 -9.02 17.46
N LEU A 245 -7.57 -8.01 16.88
CA LEU A 245 -7.68 -6.68 17.49
C LEU A 245 -8.61 -6.64 18.72
N LEU A 246 -9.60 -7.54 18.81
CA LEU A 246 -10.51 -7.63 19.97
C LEU A 246 -9.87 -8.33 21.18
N ARG A 247 -8.99 -9.31 20.99
CA ARG A 247 -8.38 -10.09 22.08
C ARG A 247 -7.63 -9.25 23.11
N GLU A 248 -7.07 -8.11 22.71
CA GLU A 248 -6.36 -7.22 23.64
C GLU A 248 -7.32 -6.36 24.49
N SER A 249 -8.50 -6.03 23.98
CA SER A 249 -9.50 -5.24 24.72
C SER A 249 -10.07 -5.99 25.94
N ALA A 250 -9.91 -7.31 25.97
CA ALA A 250 -10.37 -8.18 27.08
C ALA A 250 -9.30 -8.41 28.17
N LYS A 251 -8.05 -7.96 27.97
CA LYS A 251 -6.94 -8.12 28.92
C LYS A 251 -6.61 -6.87 29.75
N LYS A 252 -7.30 -5.76 29.48
CA LYS A 252 -7.28 -4.51 30.26
C LYS A 252 -8.54 -4.34 31.06
#